data_d99e1d66fabc5d68b562fd57c0e2181a
#
_entry.id   d99e1d66fabc5d68b562fd57c0e2181a
#
_cell.length_a   1.000
_cell.length_b   1.000
_cell.length_c   1.000
_cell.angle_alpha   90.00
_cell.angle_beta   90.00
_cell.angle_gamma   90.00
#
_symmetry.space_group_name_H-M   'P 1'
#
loop_
_entity.id
_entity.type
_entity.pdbx_description
1 polymer ?
#
loop_
_entity_poly.entity_id
_entity_poly.type
_entity_poly.pdbx_seq_one_letter_code
_entity_poly.pdbx_strand_id
1 'polypeptide(L)'
;MEKPVLLEFGTGVDEPCLRADAARNRARLLDAAARLVAEHGAAGLTMEAVAAAAQVGKGTVFRRFGDRTGLLTALLDHSEKKFQASFLSGPAPLGPGAPPVERLSAFGCAALRRATDDLELQLAAEPCADRRFVVPPHRVRHSHVVMLLRQVVPQADTELLGHVLMSYLEPALIHHLVKQCQMPMERLQAGWRDLVARVTGTSVTGTPHGAAEGVADGVAEGACEGMAGPPA
;
A
#
# COMPACT_ATOMS: atom_id res chain seq x y z
N MET A 1 29.04 57.73 -33.91
CA MET A 1 27.67 57.47 -33.44
C MET A 1 27.55 55.99 -33.19
N GLU A 2 27.73 55.62 -31.95
CA GLU A 2 27.68 54.23 -31.47
C GLU A 2 26.22 53.91 -31.10
N LYS A 3 25.67 52.78 -31.65
CA LYS A 3 24.31 52.36 -31.36
C LYS A 3 24.27 51.73 -29.96
N PRO A 4 23.27 52.07 -29.10
CA PRO A 4 23.14 51.42 -27.82
C PRO A 4 22.72 49.96 -27.99
N VAL A 5 23.47 49.02 -27.37
CA VAL A 5 23.13 47.62 -27.22
C VAL A 5 22.05 47.55 -26.17
N LEU A 6 20.80 47.25 -26.58
CA LEU A 6 19.71 46.90 -25.67
C LEU A 6 19.98 45.48 -25.14
N LEU A 7 20.33 45.38 -23.88
CA LEU A 7 20.34 44.16 -23.16
C LEU A 7 18.89 43.70 -22.97
N GLU A 8 18.45 42.71 -23.73
CA GLU A 8 17.20 41.99 -23.45
C GLU A 8 17.38 41.19 -22.15
N PHE A 9 16.82 41.70 -21.08
CA PHE A 9 16.57 40.88 -19.87
C PHE A 9 15.52 39.86 -20.24
N GLY A 10 15.98 38.65 -20.58
CA GLY A 10 15.12 37.49 -20.69
C GLY A 10 14.38 37.32 -19.36
N THR A 11 13.05 37.41 -19.40
CA THR A 11 12.18 37.02 -18.31
C THR A 11 12.34 35.51 -18.10
N GLY A 12 13.38 35.14 -17.34
CA GLY A 12 13.55 33.78 -16.86
C GLY A 12 12.40 33.49 -15.95
N VAL A 13 11.36 32.86 -16.47
CA VAL A 13 10.32 32.24 -15.63
C VAL A 13 11.06 31.21 -14.79
N ASP A 14 11.11 31.40 -13.48
CA ASP A 14 11.86 30.57 -12.54
C ASP A 14 11.59 29.09 -12.78
N GLU A 15 12.57 28.37 -13.30
CA GLU A 15 12.52 26.92 -13.59
C GLU A 15 12.03 26.10 -12.38
N PRO A 16 12.34 26.46 -11.11
CA PRO A 16 11.77 25.86 -9.95
C PRO A 16 10.25 26.02 -9.81
N CYS A 17 9.69 27.16 -10.19
CA CYS A 17 8.26 27.44 -10.13
C CYS A 17 7.48 26.58 -11.14
N LEU A 18 7.96 26.46 -12.36
CA LEU A 18 7.35 25.62 -13.39
C LEU A 18 7.37 24.13 -13.01
N ARG A 19 8.46 23.67 -12.38
CA ARG A 19 8.54 22.28 -11.89
C ARG A 19 7.56 22.01 -10.74
N ALA A 20 7.41 22.97 -9.83
CA ALA A 20 6.46 22.87 -8.71
C ALA A 20 5.02 22.87 -9.22
N ASP A 21 4.67 23.71 -10.20
CA ASP A 21 3.35 23.74 -10.84
C ASP A 21 3.05 22.44 -11.59
N ALA A 22 4.03 21.91 -12.32
CA ALA A 22 3.91 20.64 -13.01
C ALA A 22 3.70 19.47 -12.03
N ALA A 23 4.36 19.50 -10.86
CA ALA A 23 4.19 18.50 -9.81
C ALA A 23 2.81 18.60 -9.16
N ARG A 24 2.34 19.82 -8.84
CA ARG A 24 0.97 20.07 -8.31
C ARG A 24 -0.11 19.60 -9.27
N ASN A 25 0.04 19.92 -10.56
CA ASN A 25 -0.91 19.49 -11.58
C ASN A 25 -0.94 17.96 -11.72
N ARG A 26 0.25 17.30 -11.68
CA ARG A 26 0.33 15.83 -11.68
C ARG A 26 -0.38 15.23 -10.47
N ALA A 27 -0.18 15.79 -9.28
CA ALA A 27 -0.84 15.32 -8.06
C ALA A 27 -2.37 15.44 -8.18
N ARG A 28 -2.89 16.58 -8.67
CA ARG A 28 -4.35 16.77 -8.89
C ARG A 28 -4.94 15.72 -9.84
N LEU A 29 -4.24 15.37 -10.91
CA LEU A 29 -4.68 14.32 -11.84
C LEU A 29 -4.73 12.96 -11.16
N LEU A 30 -3.74 12.62 -10.34
CA LEU A 30 -3.69 11.36 -9.62
C LEU A 30 -4.73 11.31 -8.48
N ASP A 31 -5.00 12.42 -7.81
CA ASP A 31 -6.10 12.51 -6.83
C ASP A 31 -7.47 12.31 -7.49
N ALA A 32 -7.69 12.86 -8.68
CA ALA A 32 -8.92 12.60 -9.45
C ALA A 32 -9.02 11.13 -9.87
N ALA A 33 -7.91 10.53 -10.32
CA ALA A 33 -7.86 9.11 -10.66
C ALA A 33 -8.13 8.21 -9.45
N ALA A 34 -7.57 8.54 -8.26
CA ALA A 34 -7.82 7.80 -7.03
C ALA A 34 -9.30 7.81 -6.63
N ARG A 35 -9.98 8.96 -6.74
CA ARG A 35 -11.44 9.04 -6.50
C ARG A 35 -12.24 8.18 -7.47
N LEU A 36 -11.91 8.21 -8.76
CA LEU A 36 -12.58 7.37 -9.76
C LEU A 36 -12.42 5.88 -9.46
N VAL A 37 -11.23 5.45 -9.01
CA VAL A 37 -11.01 4.06 -8.62
C VAL A 37 -11.82 3.70 -7.37
N ALA A 38 -11.90 4.58 -6.37
CA ALA A 38 -12.70 4.35 -5.18
C ALA A 38 -14.21 4.25 -5.48
N GLU A 39 -14.71 5.00 -6.48
CA GLU A 39 -16.13 5.05 -6.85
C GLU A 39 -16.52 3.94 -7.85
N HIS A 40 -15.64 3.58 -8.77
CA HIS A 40 -15.96 2.75 -9.94
C HIS A 40 -15.03 1.54 -10.13
N GLY A 41 -14.09 1.32 -9.21
CA GLY A 41 -13.06 0.29 -9.32
C GLY A 41 -11.98 0.61 -10.36
N ALA A 42 -10.92 -0.21 -10.38
CA ALA A 42 -9.83 -0.03 -11.34
C ALA A 42 -10.26 -0.24 -12.80
N ALA A 43 -11.31 -1.06 -13.04
CA ALA A 43 -11.85 -1.28 -14.38
C ALA A 43 -12.46 0.00 -14.98
N GLY A 44 -13.09 0.84 -14.15
CA GLY A 44 -13.67 2.13 -14.55
C GLY A 44 -12.66 3.24 -14.83
N LEU A 45 -11.38 3.04 -14.52
CA LEU A 45 -10.34 4.04 -14.73
C LEU A 45 -9.96 4.13 -16.21
N THR A 46 -10.37 5.23 -16.86
CA THR A 46 -9.99 5.56 -18.24
C THR A 46 -9.29 6.92 -18.30
N MET A 47 -8.48 7.14 -19.36
CA MET A 47 -7.79 8.42 -19.58
C MET A 47 -8.78 9.56 -19.74
N GLU A 48 -9.93 9.29 -20.37
CA GLU A 48 -11.04 10.21 -20.59
C GLU A 48 -11.76 10.59 -19.28
N ALA A 49 -12.04 9.59 -18.44
CA ALA A 49 -12.69 9.82 -17.14
C ALA A 49 -11.82 10.69 -16.24
N VAL A 50 -10.50 10.44 -16.21
CA VAL A 50 -9.56 11.26 -15.45
C VAL A 50 -9.47 12.68 -15.99
N ALA A 51 -9.45 12.86 -17.31
CA ALA A 51 -9.44 14.18 -17.93
C ALA A 51 -10.69 14.98 -17.55
N ALA A 52 -11.87 14.35 -17.62
CA ALA A 52 -13.14 14.96 -17.23
C ALA A 52 -13.17 15.31 -15.73
N ALA A 53 -12.81 14.36 -14.85
CA ALA A 53 -12.80 14.56 -13.39
C ALA A 53 -11.80 15.63 -12.93
N ALA A 54 -10.68 15.79 -13.64
CA ALA A 54 -9.67 16.81 -13.34
C ALA A 54 -9.89 18.12 -14.11
N GLN A 55 -10.91 18.21 -14.97
CA GLN A 55 -11.25 19.37 -15.81
C GLN A 55 -10.06 19.80 -16.70
N VAL A 56 -9.41 18.84 -17.34
CA VAL A 56 -8.32 19.09 -18.30
C VAL A 56 -8.58 18.43 -19.65
N GLY A 57 -7.88 18.88 -20.67
CA GLY A 57 -7.95 18.22 -21.98
C GLY A 57 -7.38 16.80 -21.95
N LYS A 58 -8.01 15.85 -22.66
CA LYS A 58 -7.57 14.45 -22.81
C LYS A 58 -6.08 14.35 -23.20
N GLY A 59 -5.61 15.18 -24.14
CA GLY A 59 -4.20 15.23 -24.54
C GLY A 59 -3.24 15.54 -23.40
N THR A 60 -3.67 16.25 -22.36
CA THR A 60 -2.84 16.53 -21.18
C THR A 60 -2.58 15.26 -20.38
N VAL A 61 -3.60 14.41 -20.20
CA VAL A 61 -3.49 13.14 -19.49
C VAL A 61 -2.60 12.16 -20.25
N PHE A 62 -2.85 12.01 -21.57
CA PHE A 62 -2.03 11.15 -22.44
C PHE A 62 -0.55 11.59 -22.48
N ARG A 63 -0.29 12.89 -22.63
CA ARG A 63 1.09 13.40 -22.62
C ARG A 63 1.81 13.14 -21.29
N ARG A 64 1.06 13.10 -20.18
CA ARG A 64 1.62 12.95 -18.82
C ARG A 64 1.86 11.50 -18.43
N PHE A 65 0.99 10.58 -18.83
CA PHE A 65 0.99 9.20 -18.36
C PHE A 65 1.21 8.17 -19.49
N GLY A 66 1.16 8.60 -20.74
CA GLY A 66 1.28 7.73 -21.91
C GLY A 66 -0.02 6.97 -22.19
N ASP A 67 -0.30 5.96 -21.40
CA ASP A 67 -1.44 5.09 -21.53
C ASP A 67 -2.08 4.76 -20.16
N ARG A 68 -3.06 3.86 -20.17
CA ARG A 68 -3.74 3.40 -18.95
C ARG A 68 -2.78 2.69 -17.99
N THR A 69 -1.84 1.89 -18.49
CA THR A 69 -0.84 1.18 -17.67
C THR A 69 0.09 2.16 -16.97
N GLY A 70 0.58 3.17 -17.70
CA GLY A 70 1.35 4.26 -17.11
C GLY A 70 0.58 5.07 -16.07
N LEU A 71 -0.73 5.29 -16.28
CA LEU A 71 -1.59 5.93 -15.30
C LEU A 71 -1.77 5.07 -14.03
N LEU A 72 -2.01 3.76 -14.15
CA LEU A 72 -2.13 2.83 -13.02
C LEU A 72 -0.83 2.78 -12.21
N THR A 73 0.31 2.65 -12.89
CA THR A 73 1.64 2.67 -12.25
C THR A 73 1.89 3.98 -11.50
N ALA A 74 1.54 5.11 -12.13
CA ALA A 74 1.70 6.42 -11.50
C ALA A 74 0.76 6.60 -10.29
N LEU A 75 -0.42 6.00 -10.32
CA LEU A 75 -1.38 6.04 -9.22
C LEU A 75 -0.90 5.21 -8.02
N LEU A 76 -0.35 4.02 -8.26
CA LEU A 76 0.29 3.21 -7.20
C LEU A 76 1.48 3.92 -6.55
N ASP A 77 2.35 4.54 -7.36
CA ASP A 77 3.47 5.37 -6.85
C ASP A 77 2.97 6.56 -6.02
N HIS A 78 1.87 7.19 -6.42
CA HIS A 78 1.25 8.29 -5.69
C HIS A 78 0.66 7.85 -4.35
N SER A 79 -0.08 6.73 -4.33
CA SER A 79 -0.61 6.11 -3.11
C SER A 79 0.53 5.75 -2.14
N GLU A 80 1.60 5.15 -2.64
CA GLU A 80 2.78 4.80 -1.83
C GLU A 80 3.44 6.05 -1.23
N LYS A 81 3.64 7.11 -2.01
CA LYS A 81 4.22 8.37 -1.51
C LYS A 81 3.36 9.03 -0.43
N LYS A 82 2.04 9.00 -0.57
CA LYS A 82 1.12 9.47 0.46
C LYS A 82 1.24 8.64 1.75
N PHE A 83 1.29 7.33 1.61
CA PHE A 83 1.49 6.44 2.75
C PHE A 83 2.83 6.69 3.44
N GLN A 84 3.93 6.82 2.69
CA GLN A 84 5.24 7.15 3.25
C GLN A 84 5.22 8.50 3.98
N ALA A 85 4.64 9.53 3.39
CA ALA A 85 4.50 10.83 4.04
C ALA A 85 3.72 10.73 5.36
N SER A 86 2.68 9.89 5.43
CA SER A 86 1.85 9.74 6.62
C SER A 86 2.60 9.14 7.83
N PHE A 87 3.50 8.18 7.63
CA PHE A 87 4.27 7.60 8.74
C PHE A 87 5.63 8.28 9.00
N LEU A 88 6.18 9.02 8.03
CA LEU A 88 7.45 9.74 8.21
C LEU A 88 7.25 11.13 8.83
N SER A 89 6.20 11.86 8.44
CA SER A 89 5.97 13.26 8.83
C SER A 89 4.51 13.62 9.10
N GLY A 90 3.59 12.66 9.04
CA GLY A 90 2.18 12.86 9.34
C GLY A 90 1.88 12.97 10.83
N PRO A 91 0.60 13.11 11.19
CA PRO A 91 0.19 13.21 12.60
C PRO A 91 0.32 11.88 13.33
N ALA A 92 0.44 11.95 14.66
CA ALA A 92 0.35 10.80 15.54
C ALA A 92 -1.05 10.14 15.43
N PRO A 93 -1.19 8.81 15.68
CA PRO A 93 -0.15 7.89 16.14
C PRO A 93 0.70 7.28 15.01
N LEU A 94 0.36 7.49 13.74
CA LEU A 94 1.08 6.91 12.60
C LEU A 94 2.44 7.60 12.39
N GLY A 95 2.44 8.93 12.40
CA GLY A 95 3.62 9.75 12.29
C GLY A 95 4.40 9.90 13.60
N PRO A 96 5.41 10.78 13.61
CA PRO A 96 6.20 11.09 14.79
C PRO A 96 5.36 11.65 15.95
N GLY A 97 5.86 11.45 17.20
CA GLY A 97 5.22 12.01 18.40
C GLY A 97 4.46 11.00 19.27
N ALA A 98 4.13 9.81 18.74
CA ALA A 98 3.57 8.72 19.54
C ALA A 98 4.66 7.72 19.96
N PRO A 99 4.42 6.91 21.03
CA PRO A 99 5.30 5.82 21.42
C PRO A 99 5.54 4.82 20.28
N PRO A 100 6.74 4.19 20.19
CA PRO A 100 7.08 3.31 19.07
C PRO A 100 6.11 2.15 18.84
N VAL A 101 5.56 1.55 19.92
CA VAL A 101 4.57 0.45 19.83
C VAL A 101 3.26 0.93 19.22
N GLU A 102 2.80 2.12 19.62
CA GLU A 102 1.59 2.72 19.05
C GLU A 102 1.78 3.05 17.56
N ARG A 103 2.94 3.61 17.21
CA ARG A 103 3.31 3.87 15.81
C ARG A 103 3.35 2.60 14.99
N LEU A 104 3.94 1.52 15.52
CA LEU A 104 4.01 0.23 14.85
C LEU A 104 2.61 -0.37 14.63
N SER A 105 1.74 -0.29 15.67
CA SER A 105 0.34 -0.72 15.57
C SER A 105 -0.44 0.08 14.53
N ALA A 106 -0.30 1.41 14.54
CA ALA A 106 -0.95 2.30 13.58
C ALA A 106 -0.45 2.07 12.15
N PHE A 107 0.87 1.84 11.99
CA PHE A 107 1.49 1.56 10.70
C PHE A 107 0.88 0.34 10.02
N GLY A 108 0.80 -0.80 10.69
CA GLY A 108 0.23 -2.00 10.09
C GLY A 108 -1.26 -1.87 9.81
N CYS A 109 -2.02 -1.22 10.71
CA CYS A 109 -3.44 -0.96 10.44
C CYS A 109 -3.65 -0.05 9.21
N ALA A 110 -2.80 0.93 9.00
CA ALA A 110 -2.85 1.80 7.83
C ALA A 110 -2.38 1.07 6.56
N ALA A 111 -1.34 0.23 6.66
CA ALA A 111 -0.86 -0.60 5.57
C ALA A 111 -1.91 -1.62 5.09
N LEU A 112 -2.63 -2.27 6.03
CA LEU A 112 -3.71 -3.20 5.73
C LEU A 112 -4.86 -2.51 4.97
N ARG A 113 -5.32 -1.35 5.45
CA ARG A 113 -6.36 -0.58 4.74
C ARG A 113 -5.91 -0.21 3.34
N ARG A 114 -4.72 0.39 3.23
CA ARG A 114 -4.16 0.77 1.93
C ARG A 114 -4.04 -0.43 0.97
N ALA A 115 -3.57 -1.59 1.45
CA ALA A 115 -3.44 -2.78 0.60
C ALA A 115 -4.79 -3.26 0.07
N THR A 116 -5.87 -3.05 0.81
CA THR A 116 -7.24 -3.37 0.35
C THR A 116 -7.75 -2.32 -0.64
N ASP A 117 -7.51 -1.04 -0.37
CA ASP A 117 -7.94 0.06 -1.26
C ASP A 117 -7.21 0.00 -2.62
N ASP A 118 -5.91 -0.33 -2.60
CA ASP A 118 -5.07 -0.43 -3.79
C ASP A 118 -5.11 -1.82 -4.46
N LEU A 119 -5.87 -2.78 -3.93
CA LEU A 119 -5.81 -4.19 -4.33
C LEU A 119 -6.05 -4.38 -5.83
N GLU A 120 -7.12 -3.79 -6.36
CA GLU A 120 -7.46 -3.89 -7.78
C GLU A 120 -6.40 -3.22 -8.67
N LEU A 121 -5.80 -2.13 -8.18
CA LEU A 121 -4.69 -1.45 -8.87
C LEU A 121 -3.44 -2.32 -8.90
N GLN A 122 -3.13 -2.99 -7.79
CA GLN A 122 -1.96 -3.87 -7.68
C GLN A 122 -2.11 -5.11 -8.56
N LEU A 123 -3.30 -5.71 -8.63
CA LEU A 123 -3.61 -6.81 -9.52
C LEU A 123 -3.54 -6.41 -11.00
N ALA A 124 -3.96 -5.18 -11.32
CA ALA A 124 -3.92 -4.67 -12.69
C ALA A 124 -2.50 -4.25 -13.15
N ALA A 125 -1.57 -4.00 -12.23
CA ALA A 125 -0.22 -3.51 -12.54
C ALA A 125 0.85 -4.62 -12.63
N GLU A 126 0.53 -5.87 -12.25
CA GLU A 126 1.41 -7.06 -12.25
C GLU A 126 2.92 -6.77 -12.07
N PRO A 127 3.42 -6.58 -10.85
CA PRO A 127 4.86 -6.56 -10.64
C PRO A 127 5.42 -7.99 -10.64
N CYS A 128 6.55 -8.21 -11.34
CA CYS A 128 7.30 -9.47 -11.26
C CYS A 128 7.56 -9.88 -9.80
N ALA A 129 7.18 -11.10 -9.44
CA ALA A 129 7.28 -11.64 -8.07
C ALA A 129 8.68 -11.50 -7.46
N ASP A 130 9.73 -11.71 -8.27
CA ASP A 130 11.14 -11.73 -7.82
C ASP A 130 11.67 -10.37 -7.38
N ARG A 131 11.04 -9.27 -7.80
CA ARG A 131 11.48 -7.91 -7.46
C ARG A 131 10.78 -7.31 -6.24
N ARG A 132 9.79 -7.98 -5.69
CA ARG A 132 8.89 -7.50 -4.64
C ARG A 132 9.61 -6.95 -3.41
N PHE A 133 10.66 -7.62 -2.94
CA PHE A 133 11.39 -7.26 -1.73
C PHE A 133 12.54 -6.24 -1.95
N VAL A 134 12.95 -6.05 -3.20
CA VAL A 134 14.07 -5.14 -3.53
C VAL A 134 13.64 -3.78 -4.04
N VAL A 135 12.35 -3.57 -4.27
CA VAL A 135 11.84 -2.27 -4.72
C VAL A 135 11.94 -1.21 -3.60
N PRO A 136 12.27 0.05 -3.94
CA PRO A 136 12.46 1.12 -2.96
C PRO A 136 11.31 1.27 -1.94
N PRO A 137 10.02 1.19 -2.33
CA PRO A 137 8.91 1.29 -1.39
C PRO A 137 8.93 0.25 -0.27
N HIS A 138 9.24 -1.00 -0.58
CA HIS A 138 9.35 -2.06 0.43
C HIS A 138 10.48 -1.78 1.41
N ARG A 139 11.65 -1.36 0.91
CA ARG A 139 12.81 -1.02 1.74
C ARG A 139 12.52 0.11 2.74
N VAL A 140 11.84 1.18 2.29
CA VAL A 140 11.49 2.30 3.18
C VAL A 140 10.54 1.83 4.29
N ARG A 141 9.52 1.04 3.97
CA ARG A 141 8.59 0.48 4.96
C ARG A 141 9.28 -0.45 5.94
N HIS A 142 10.11 -1.38 5.44
CA HIS A 142 10.90 -2.29 6.26
C HIS A 142 11.83 -1.51 7.21
N SER A 143 12.61 -0.55 6.69
CA SER A 143 13.51 0.29 7.53
C SER A 143 12.75 1.05 8.61
N HIS A 144 11.53 1.53 8.33
CA HIS A 144 10.67 2.19 9.32
C HIS A 144 10.26 1.23 10.45
N VAL A 145 9.82 0.02 10.10
CA VAL A 145 9.45 -1.02 11.08
C VAL A 145 10.66 -1.40 11.93
N VAL A 146 11.82 -1.65 11.32
CA VAL A 146 13.07 -1.98 12.03
C VAL A 146 13.48 -0.85 12.97
N MET A 147 13.40 0.40 12.53
CA MET A 147 13.71 1.57 13.36
C MET A 147 12.83 1.61 14.62
N LEU A 148 11.53 1.32 14.50
CA LEU A 148 10.63 1.27 15.65
C LEU A 148 10.91 0.08 16.57
N LEU A 149 11.18 -1.11 16.01
CA LEU A 149 11.53 -2.31 16.77
C LEU A 149 12.80 -2.11 17.58
N ARG A 150 13.83 -1.47 17.02
CA ARG A 150 15.10 -1.16 17.74
C ARG A 150 14.89 -0.30 18.98
N GLN A 151 13.85 0.53 19.01
CA GLN A 151 13.52 1.35 20.17
C GLN A 151 12.81 0.56 21.28
N VAL A 152 12.16 -0.55 20.96
CA VAL A 152 11.34 -1.32 21.90
C VAL A 152 12.00 -2.63 22.33
N VAL A 153 12.62 -3.33 21.38
CA VAL A 153 13.23 -4.65 21.60
C VAL A 153 14.66 -4.70 21.05
N PRO A 154 15.57 -3.84 21.55
CA PRO A 154 16.92 -3.68 20.98
C PRO A 154 17.79 -4.95 21.08
N GLN A 155 17.42 -5.92 21.94
CA GLN A 155 18.12 -7.19 22.11
C GLN A 155 17.72 -8.26 21.11
N ALA A 156 16.59 -8.06 20.39
CA ALA A 156 16.09 -8.99 19.40
C ALA A 156 16.78 -8.78 18.04
N ASP A 157 16.69 -9.79 17.18
CA ASP A 157 17.02 -9.62 15.76
C ASP A 157 15.92 -8.79 15.07
N THR A 158 16.05 -7.47 15.18
CA THR A 158 15.05 -6.52 14.67
C THR A 158 14.95 -6.52 13.14
N GLU A 159 16.01 -6.90 12.42
CA GLU A 159 15.99 -7.05 10.97
C GLU A 159 15.10 -8.21 10.55
N LEU A 160 15.30 -9.39 11.16
CA LEU A 160 14.49 -10.57 10.90
C LEU A 160 13.03 -10.35 11.33
N LEU A 161 12.82 -9.78 12.52
CA LEU A 161 11.46 -9.42 12.99
C LEU A 161 10.78 -8.43 12.04
N GLY A 162 11.52 -7.48 11.50
CA GLY A 162 11.01 -6.55 10.48
C GLY A 162 10.49 -7.28 9.25
N HIS A 163 11.23 -8.27 8.74
CA HIS A 163 10.78 -9.10 7.62
C HIS A 163 9.54 -9.93 7.97
N VAL A 164 9.49 -10.53 9.16
CA VAL A 164 8.32 -11.30 9.63
C VAL A 164 7.08 -10.42 9.70
N LEU A 165 7.18 -9.25 10.32
CA LEU A 165 6.07 -8.30 10.39
C LEU A 165 5.64 -7.80 9.01
N MET A 166 6.58 -7.50 8.13
CA MET A 166 6.27 -7.07 6.75
C MET A 166 5.60 -8.17 5.94
N SER A 167 5.87 -9.46 6.21
CA SER A 167 5.21 -10.58 5.54
C SER A 167 3.71 -10.66 5.87
N TYR A 168 3.29 -10.24 7.07
CA TYR A 168 1.87 -10.10 7.42
C TYR A 168 1.16 -9.05 6.54
N LEU A 169 1.89 -8.03 6.09
CA LEU A 169 1.38 -6.91 5.30
C LEU A 169 1.53 -7.11 3.78
N GLU A 170 1.88 -8.33 3.35
CA GLU A 170 2.03 -8.64 1.93
C GLU A 170 0.68 -8.62 1.21
N PRO A 171 0.56 -7.88 0.10
CA PRO A 171 -0.70 -7.75 -0.64
C PRO A 171 -1.31 -9.08 -1.07
N ALA A 172 -0.48 -10.06 -1.45
CA ALA A 172 -0.96 -11.38 -1.85
C ALA A 172 -1.63 -12.14 -0.70
N LEU A 173 -1.06 -12.06 0.52
CA LEU A 173 -1.66 -12.65 1.72
C LEU A 173 -2.96 -11.94 2.09
N ILE A 174 -2.97 -10.61 2.08
CA ILE A 174 -4.16 -9.80 2.38
C ILE A 174 -5.28 -10.12 1.39
N HIS A 175 -4.97 -10.19 0.10
CA HIS A 175 -5.92 -10.59 -0.94
C HIS A 175 -6.54 -11.96 -0.65
N HIS A 176 -5.70 -12.96 -0.37
CA HIS A 176 -6.17 -14.31 -0.03
C HIS A 176 -7.11 -14.29 1.18
N LEU A 177 -6.71 -13.65 2.27
CA LEU A 177 -7.50 -13.62 3.50
C LEU A 177 -8.82 -12.85 3.34
N VAL A 178 -8.81 -11.72 2.67
CA VAL A 178 -10.02 -10.88 2.49
C VAL A 178 -10.95 -11.44 1.43
N LYS A 179 -10.42 -11.83 0.26
CA LYS A 179 -11.26 -12.22 -0.90
C LYS A 179 -11.60 -13.70 -0.92
N GLN A 180 -10.66 -14.58 -0.56
CA GLN A 180 -10.90 -16.04 -0.61
C GLN A 180 -11.40 -16.59 0.72
N CYS A 181 -10.80 -16.14 1.86
CA CYS A 181 -11.24 -16.56 3.19
C CYS A 181 -12.35 -15.69 3.79
N GLN A 182 -12.81 -14.64 3.11
CA GLN A 182 -13.83 -13.69 3.56
C GLN A 182 -13.56 -13.12 4.96
N MET A 183 -12.27 -12.94 5.30
CA MET A 183 -11.85 -12.45 6.62
C MET A 183 -12.12 -10.95 6.73
N PRO A 184 -12.86 -10.48 7.76
CA PRO A 184 -13.14 -9.07 7.94
C PRO A 184 -11.85 -8.30 8.27
N MET A 185 -11.77 -7.05 7.81
CA MET A 185 -10.61 -6.16 8.00
C MET A 185 -10.30 -5.94 9.49
N GLU A 186 -11.34 -5.85 10.31
CA GLU A 186 -11.20 -5.67 11.76
C GLU A 186 -10.43 -6.83 12.41
N ARG A 187 -10.64 -8.06 11.93
CA ARG A 187 -9.92 -9.25 12.40
C ARG A 187 -8.45 -9.20 11.98
N LEU A 188 -8.14 -8.78 10.76
CA LEU A 188 -6.76 -8.59 10.31
C LEU A 188 -6.05 -7.51 11.13
N GLN A 189 -6.71 -6.39 11.40
CA GLN A 189 -6.14 -5.33 12.22
C GLN A 189 -5.96 -5.74 13.67
N ALA A 190 -6.90 -6.53 14.23
CA ALA A 190 -6.76 -7.09 15.58
C ALA A 190 -5.58 -8.07 15.66
N GLY A 191 -5.45 -8.96 14.67
CA GLY A 191 -4.32 -9.88 14.56
C GLY A 191 -2.97 -9.17 14.45
N TRP A 192 -2.91 -8.07 13.67
CA TRP A 192 -1.72 -7.23 13.60
C TRP A 192 -1.34 -6.64 14.97
N ARG A 193 -2.32 -6.07 15.69
CA ARG A 193 -2.06 -5.47 17.02
C ARG A 193 -1.61 -6.53 18.03
N ASP A 194 -2.23 -7.72 18.02
CA ASP A 194 -1.84 -8.83 18.88
C ASP A 194 -0.41 -9.31 18.56
N LEU A 195 -0.07 -9.44 17.27
CA LEU A 195 1.29 -9.79 16.84
C LEU A 195 2.32 -8.75 17.32
N VAL A 196 2.05 -7.46 17.12
CA VAL A 196 2.91 -6.38 17.60
C VAL A 196 3.08 -6.46 19.12
N ALA A 197 2.02 -6.64 19.87
CA ALA A 197 2.07 -6.73 21.34
C ALA A 197 2.92 -7.91 21.81
N ARG A 198 2.77 -9.09 21.18
CA ARG A 198 3.60 -10.28 21.49
C ARG A 198 5.06 -10.07 21.20
N VAL A 199 5.38 -9.48 20.02
CA VAL A 199 6.76 -9.20 19.61
C VAL A 199 7.42 -8.16 20.52
N THR A 200 6.65 -7.17 21.00
CA THR A 200 7.18 -6.08 21.82
C THR A 200 7.09 -6.34 23.33
N GLY A 201 6.50 -7.45 23.75
CA GLY A 201 6.29 -7.79 25.16
C GLY A 201 5.28 -6.89 25.89
N THR A 202 4.45 -6.16 25.14
CA THR A 202 3.39 -5.31 25.70
C THR A 202 2.12 -6.14 25.91
N SER A 203 1.55 -6.13 27.13
CA SER A 203 0.30 -6.83 27.42
C SER A 203 -0.85 -6.21 26.62
N VAL A 204 -1.55 -7.02 25.82
CA VAL A 204 -2.82 -6.62 25.22
C VAL A 204 -3.87 -6.68 26.35
N THR A 205 -4.23 -5.55 26.92
CA THR A 205 -5.45 -5.44 27.74
C THR A 205 -6.65 -5.37 26.79
N GLY A 206 -7.08 -6.53 26.33
CA GLY A 206 -8.23 -6.66 25.42
C GLY A 206 -8.77 -8.09 25.50
N THR A 207 -10.03 -8.23 25.81
CA THR A 207 -10.86 -9.41 25.99
C THR A 207 -10.44 -10.59 25.10
N PRO A 208 -10.28 -11.81 25.65
CA PRO A 208 -10.07 -12.99 24.83
C PRO A 208 -11.27 -13.16 23.90
N HIS A 209 -11.01 -13.20 22.63
CA HIS A 209 -12.00 -13.53 21.60
C HIS A 209 -12.56 -14.90 21.93
N GLY A 210 -13.88 -14.96 22.12
CA GLY A 210 -14.61 -16.12 22.58
C GLY A 210 -14.15 -17.39 21.89
N ALA A 211 -13.88 -18.40 22.70
CA ALA A 211 -13.73 -19.77 22.26
C ALA A 211 -14.93 -20.13 21.37
N ALA A 212 -14.65 -20.56 20.15
CA ALA A 212 -15.64 -21.20 19.31
C ALA A 212 -16.10 -22.47 20.05
N GLU A 213 -17.26 -22.40 20.67
CA GLU A 213 -17.99 -23.58 21.15
C GLU A 213 -18.34 -24.45 19.94
N GLY A 214 -17.87 -25.66 19.96
CA GLY A 214 -18.58 -26.86 19.53
C GLY A 214 -18.94 -26.96 18.06
N VAL A 215 -18.09 -27.59 17.28
CA VAL A 215 -18.55 -28.54 16.27
C VAL A 215 -17.95 -29.90 16.67
N ALA A 216 -18.74 -30.66 17.43
CA ALA A 216 -18.52 -32.07 17.65
C ALA A 216 -19.10 -32.85 16.47
N ASP A 217 -18.41 -33.94 16.14
CA ASP A 217 -18.87 -35.17 15.54
C ASP A 217 -19.50 -35.16 14.14
N GLY A 218 -18.74 -35.73 13.22
CA GLY A 218 -19.16 -36.16 11.89
C GLY A 218 -18.02 -36.81 11.15
N VAL A 219 -17.34 -37.80 11.78
CA VAL A 219 -16.45 -38.71 11.07
C VAL A 219 -17.32 -39.67 10.27
N ALA A 220 -17.48 -39.42 8.97
CA ALA A 220 -17.96 -40.42 8.02
C ALA A 220 -16.73 -41.10 7.43
N GLU A 221 -16.52 -42.36 7.86
CA GLU A 221 -15.69 -43.34 7.19
C GLU A 221 -16.22 -43.55 5.75
N GLY A 222 -15.47 -43.12 4.77
CA GLY A 222 -15.68 -43.38 3.36
C GLY A 222 -14.52 -44.26 2.85
N ALA A 223 -14.77 -45.54 2.75
CA ALA A 223 -13.87 -46.57 2.26
C ALA A 223 -13.36 -46.24 0.85
N CYS A 224 -12.05 -46.27 0.67
CA CYS A 224 -11.41 -46.43 -0.64
C CYS A 224 -11.50 -47.89 -1.07
N GLU A 225 -12.47 -48.26 -1.90
CA GLU A 225 -12.48 -49.51 -2.67
C GLU A 225 -12.03 -49.25 -4.10
N GLY A 226 -10.98 -49.90 -4.45
CA GLY A 226 -10.52 -50.53 -5.64
C GLY A 226 -10.99 -50.05 -7.02
N MET A 227 -10.05 -49.57 -7.80
CA MET A 227 -10.10 -49.72 -9.27
C MET A 227 -8.87 -50.46 -9.73
N ALA A 228 -9.07 -51.80 -9.92
CA ALA A 228 -8.21 -52.63 -10.70
C ALA A 228 -8.40 -52.30 -12.20
N GLY A 229 -7.30 -52.06 -12.93
CA GLY A 229 -7.31 -51.93 -14.38
C GLY A 229 -7.42 -53.29 -15.08
N PRO A 230 -7.95 -53.34 -16.32
CA PRO A 230 -8.04 -54.56 -17.10
C PRO A 230 -6.71 -54.90 -17.80
N PRO A 231 -6.43 -56.18 -18.04
CA PRO A 231 -5.28 -56.65 -18.83
C PRO A 231 -5.61 -56.80 -20.31
N ALA A 232 -4.59 -56.67 -21.13
CA ALA A 232 -4.33 -57.03 -22.51
C ALA A 232 -4.10 -55.84 -23.45
#